data_dc2d31fe8b1d05c84a56b50b130b9915
#
_entry.id   dc2d31fe8b1d05c84a56b50b130b9915
#
_cell.length_a   1.000
_cell.length_b   1.000
_cell.length_c   1.000
_cell.angle_alpha   90.00
_cell.angle_beta   90.00
_cell.angle_gamma   90.00
#
_symmetry.space_group_name_H-M   'P 1'
#
loop_
_entity.id
_entity.type
_entity.pdbx_description
1 polymer ?
#
loop_
_entity_poly.entity_id
_entity_poly.type
_entity_poly.pdbx_seq_one_letter_code
_entity_poly.pdbx_strand_id
1 'polypeptide(L)'
;SSAAGTALATGAKTYNGAIGMDDDKNALQTVAEKAKKAGRKVGVTTSVSVDHATPAAFYAHQPNRSMYYEIALDLPKAGFDFYAGGGFLKPATTADKKDAPSIFPIIEEAGYTIARGLDEYKAKAADAGKMVLIQKEGAVPSCLPYAIDRKEGDLTLPEITESAISFLTKGNNKGFFLMVEGGKIDWACHGNDPATVFEEVIDLDNAVKVAYEFYKKHPKETLIVVTADHETGGMSLGTGRYELRLKALTNQEQSQDLLSKAITDLRKDSDKASWEEVKA
;
A
#
# COMPACT_ATOMS: atom_id res chain seq x y z
N SER A 1 10.37 6.79 -4.71
CA SER A 1 9.00 6.83 -4.16
C SER A 1 8.83 7.94 -3.11
N SER A 2 9.67 8.05 -2.06
CA SER A 2 9.43 9.00 -0.95
C SER A 2 9.41 10.46 -1.40
N ALA A 3 10.42 10.92 -2.15
CA ALA A 3 10.46 12.29 -2.66
C ALA A 3 9.35 12.57 -3.68
N ALA A 4 9.06 11.61 -4.56
CA ALA A 4 7.95 11.71 -5.51
C ALA A 4 6.59 11.71 -4.80
N GLY A 5 6.39 10.80 -3.83
CA GLY A 5 5.19 10.79 -2.97
C GLY A 5 5.02 12.09 -2.19
N THR A 6 6.11 12.65 -1.65
CA THR A 6 6.09 13.96 -0.98
C THR A 6 5.70 15.07 -1.97
N ALA A 7 6.23 15.05 -3.19
CA ALA A 7 5.86 16.04 -4.21
C ALA A 7 4.37 15.93 -4.61
N LEU A 8 3.83 14.72 -4.75
CA LEU A 8 2.39 14.49 -5.00
C LEU A 8 1.52 14.98 -3.83
N ALA A 9 1.96 14.70 -2.58
CA ALA A 9 1.19 15.03 -1.40
C ALA A 9 1.22 16.53 -1.04
N THR A 10 2.31 17.25 -1.37
CA THR A 10 2.55 18.62 -0.90
C THR A 10 2.64 19.67 -2.00
N GLY A 11 2.97 19.25 -3.24
CA GLY A 11 3.32 20.13 -4.34
C GLY A 11 4.76 20.66 -4.31
N ALA A 12 5.58 20.21 -3.36
CA ALA A 12 6.98 20.63 -3.20
C ALA A 12 7.95 19.47 -3.49
N LYS A 13 9.02 19.76 -4.20
CA LYS A 13 10.14 18.82 -4.38
C LYS A 13 10.97 18.76 -3.10
N THR A 14 11.63 17.63 -2.87
CA THR A 14 12.48 17.40 -1.70
C THR A 14 13.60 16.41 -2.03
N TYR A 15 14.53 16.22 -1.10
CA TYR A 15 15.62 15.27 -1.24
C TYR A 15 15.15 13.80 -1.21
N ASN A 16 15.93 12.93 -1.82
CA ASN A 16 15.60 11.50 -1.83
C ASN A 16 15.67 10.92 -0.42
N GLY A 17 14.60 10.23 -0.03
CA GLY A 17 14.44 9.64 1.31
C GLY A 17 13.52 10.43 2.24
N ALA A 18 13.28 11.72 2.00
CA ALA A 18 12.37 12.53 2.81
C ALA A 18 10.92 12.03 2.74
N ILE A 19 10.22 12.12 3.83
CA ILE A 19 8.78 11.89 3.97
C ILE A 19 8.13 13.18 4.47
N GLY A 20 7.32 13.84 3.63
CA GLY A 20 6.55 15.02 4.00
C GLY A 20 7.39 16.21 4.51
N MET A 21 8.65 16.31 4.13
CA MET A 21 9.58 17.35 4.56
C MET A 21 10.24 18.05 3.36
N ASP A 22 10.66 19.31 3.55
CA ASP A 22 11.49 20.06 2.60
C ASP A 22 13.00 19.73 2.76
N ASP A 23 13.85 20.39 1.97
CA ASP A 23 15.31 20.20 1.99
C ASP A 23 15.95 20.65 3.32
N ASP A 24 15.29 21.56 4.04
CA ASP A 24 15.70 22.04 5.37
C ASP A 24 15.13 21.18 6.51
N LYS A 25 14.44 20.09 6.19
CA LYS A 25 13.77 19.17 7.13
C LYS A 25 12.60 19.81 7.89
N ASN A 26 11.96 20.85 7.34
CA ASN A 26 10.71 21.33 7.87
C ASN A 26 9.55 20.49 7.34
N ALA A 27 8.55 20.25 8.19
CA ALA A 27 7.33 19.55 7.78
C ALA A 27 6.55 20.36 6.73
N LEU A 28 6.15 19.70 5.65
CA LEU A 28 5.34 20.26 4.59
C LEU A 28 3.89 19.85 4.76
N GLN A 29 2.96 20.78 4.78
CA GLN A 29 1.54 20.45 4.88
C GLN A 29 1.04 19.71 3.66
N THR A 30 0.52 18.49 3.83
CA THR A 30 0.00 17.66 2.76
C THR A 30 -1.42 18.03 2.33
N VAL A 31 -1.83 17.61 1.13
CA VAL A 31 -3.22 17.76 0.66
C VAL A 31 -4.20 17.00 1.56
N ALA A 32 -3.79 15.85 2.11
CA ALA A 32 -4.58 15.06 3.04
C ALA A 32 -4.81 15.81 4.36
N GLU A 33 -3.77 16.42 4.92
CA GLU A 33 -3.89 17.26 6.12
C GLU A 33 -4.73 18.52 5.87
N LYS A 34 -4.60 19.14 4.68
CA LYS A 34 -5.47 20.26 4.28
C LYS A 34 -6.94 19.83 4.23
N ALA A 35 -7.22 18.65 3.68
CA ALA A 35 -8.57 18.10 3.66
C ALA A 35 -9.10 17.84 5.07
N LYS A 36 -8.27 17.25 5.96
CA LYS A 36 -8.62 17.02 7.37
C LYS A 36 -8.92 18.34 8.11
N LYS A 37 -8.05 19.33 7.94
CA LYS A 37 -8.23 20.68 8.53
C LYS A 37 -9.49 21.38 8.02
N ALA A 38 -9.91 21.10 6.78
CA ALA A 38 -11.17 21.57 6.22
C ALA A 38 -12.40 20.80 6.74
N GLY A 39 -12.23 19.86 7.66
CA GLY A 39 -13.29 19.06 8.28
C GLY A 39 -13.77 17.91 7.41
N ARG A 40 -13.03 17.54 6.35
CA ARG A 40 -13.29 16.33 5.55
C ARG A 40 -12.77 15.09 6.26
N LYS A 41 -13.38 13.95 6.02
CA LYS A 41 -12.75 12.68 6.40
C LYS A 41 -11.58 12.36 5.46
N VAL A 42 -10.60 11.64 5.98
CA VAL A 42 -9.39 11.31 5.21
C VAL A 42 -9.06 9.83 5.35
N GLY A 43 -8.76 9.20 4.22
CA GLY A 43 -8.27 7.83 4.14
C GLY A 43 -6.97 7.74 3.36
N VAL A 44 -6.12 6.79 3.76
CA VAL A 44 -4.90 6.40 3.05
C VAL A 44 -4.85 4.89 2.94
N THR A 45 -4.82 4.37 1.72
CA THR A 45 -4.84 2.93 1.45
C THR A 45 -3.74 2.53 0.49
N THR A 46 -3.21 1.32 0.64
CA THR A 46 -2.08 0.84 -0.16
C THR A 46 -2.06 -0.68 -0.24
N SER A 47 -1.48 -1.24 -1.29
CA SER A 47 -1.18 -2.67 -1.37
C SER A 47 0.13 -3.07 -0.69
N VAL A 48 0.95 -2.10 -0.26
CA VAL A 48 2.17 -2.34 0.57
C VAL A 48 1.88 -2.10 2.05
N SER A 49 2.90 -1.89 2.89
CA SER A 49 2.69 -1.53 4.30
C SER A 49 2.22 -0.09 4.45
N VAL A 50 1.43 0.18 5.48
CA VAL A 50 0.87 1.51 5.75
C VAL A 50 1.98 2.54 6.02
N ASP A 51 3.09 2.10 6.61
CA ASP A 51 4.29 2.88 6.89
C ASP A 51 5.30 2.94 5.72
N HIS A 52 4.93 2.43 4.53
CA HIS A 52 5.77 2.54 3.34
C HIS A 52 5.84 3.99 2.84
N ALA A 53 6.85 4.28 2.03
CA ALA A 53 7.23 5.64 1.64
C ALA A 53 6.09 6.47 1.03
N THR A 54 5.34 5.92 0.09
CA THR A 54 4.30 6.67 -0.65
C THR A 54 3.06 6.95 0.20
N PRO A 55 2.43 5.97 0.88
CA PRO A 55 1.33 6.29 1.79
C PRO A 55 1.77 7.19 2.94
N ALA A 56 2.98 6.97 3.49
CA ALA A 56 3.55 7.80 4.56
C ALA A 56 3.67 9.27 4.17
N ALA A 57 4.04 9.58 2.93
CA ALA A 57 4.18 10.95 2.45
C ALA A 57 2.90 11.80 2.56
N PHE A 58 1.73 11.18 2.71
CA PHE A 58 0.46 11.87 2.89
C PHE A 58 0.13 12.21 4.34
N TYR A 59 0.78 11.54 5.34
CA TYR A 59 0.43 11.71 6.75
C TYR A 59 1.61 11.87 7.71
N ALA A 60 2.83 11.55 7.28
CA ALA A 60 4.01 11.52 8.15
C ALA A 60 5.06 12.58 7.74
N HIS A 61 5.89 12.98 8.72
CA HIS A 61 6.96 13.95 8.52
C HIS A 61 8.26 13.40 9.14
N GLN A 62 9.02 12.64 8.34
CA GLN A 62 10.25 12.01 8.79
C GLN A 62 11.41 12.28 7.82
N PRO A 63 12.64 12.51 8.32
CA PRO A 63 13.78 12.83 7.48
C PRO A 63 14.27 11.64 6.63
N ASN A 64 13.79 10.42 6.91
CA ASN A 64 14.19 9.25 6.16
C ASN A 64 13.07 8.20 6.09
N ARG A 65 12.80 7.71 4.89
CA ARG A 65 11.79 6.67 4.62
C ARG A 65 12.04 5.33 5.35
N SER A 66 13.26 5.07 5.81
CA SER A 66 13.60 3.86 6.55
C SER A 66 13.20 3.91 8.03
N MET A 67 12.69 5.05 8.49
CA MET A 67 12.21 5.26 9.87
C MET A 67 10.77 4.74 10.03
N TYR A 68 10.57 3.46 9.74
CA TYR A 68 9.23 2.85 9.69
C TYR A 68 8.46 2.96 10.99
N TYR A 69 9.13 2.74 12.13
CA TYR A 69 8.51 2.85 13.44
C TYR A 69 8.04 4.28 13.72
N GLU A 70 8.91 5.26 13.48
CA GLU A 70 8.63 6.68 13.68
C GLU A 70 7.54 7.16 12.71
N ILE A 71 7.55 6.68 11.46
CA ILE A 71 6.47 6.92 10.49
C ILE A 71 5.15 6.37 11.00
N ALA A 72 5.14 5.13 11.52
CA ALA A 72 3.92 4.55 12.08
C ALA A 72 3.38 5.33 13.28
N LEU A 73 4.27 5.93 14.11
CA LEU A 73 3.87 6.82 15.21
C LEU A 73 3.30 8.17 14.75
N ASP A 74 3.52 8.57 13.50
CA ASP A 74 2.89 9.78 12.96
C ASP A 74 1.43 9.54 12.53
N LEU A 75 1.03 8.29 12.27
CA LEU A 75 -0.35 7.92 11.91
C LEU A 75 -1.39 8.46 12.93
N PRO A 76 -1.29 8.15 14.23
CA PRO A 76 -2.24 8.68 15.20
C PRO A 76 -2.17 10.20 15.37
N LYS A 77 -1.00 10.83 15.13
CA LYS A 77 -0.83 12.30 15.19
C LYS A 77 -1.55 13.00 14.03
N ALA A 78 -1.48 12.44 12.81
CA ALA A 78 -2.22 12.95 11.66
C ALA A 78 -3.75 12.85 11.86
N GLY A 79 -4.20 11.89 12.64
CA GLY A 79 -5.58 11.77 13.07
C GLY A 79 -6.57 11.54 11.93
N PHE A 80 -6.15 10.93 10.81
CA PHE A 80 -7.03 10.59 9.70
C PHE A 80 -8.03 9.51 10.10
N ASP A 81 -9.05 9.31 9.31
CA ASP A 81 -10.20 8.50 9.71
C ASP A 81 -10.06 7.03 9.31
N PHE A 82 -9.29 6.76 8.24
CA PHE A 82 -9.13 5.41 7.71
C PHE A 82 -7.72 5.18 7.17
N TYR A 83 -7.12 4.06 7.57
CA TYR A 83 -5.90 3.55 6.97
C TYR A 83 -6.09 2.10 6.58
N ALA A 84 -5.54 1.69 5.43
CA ALA A 84 -5.52 0.28 5.07
C ALA A 84 -4.27 -0.09 4.29
N GLY A 85 -3.83 -1.35 4.48
CA GLY A 85 -2.67 -1.91 3.78
C GLY A 85 -2.33 -3.30 4.29
N GLY A 86 -1.15 -3.79 3.96
CA GLY A 86 -0.72 -5.11 4.43
C GLY A 86 -0.43 -5.17 5.93
N GLY A 87 -0.01 -4.07 6.52
CA GLY A 87 0.39 -3.99 7.93
C GLY A 87 1.46 -2.94 8.15
N PHE A 88 2.39 -3.20 9.05
CA PHE A 88 3.51 -2.33 9.40
C PHE A 88 4.83 -3.10 9.37
N LEU A 89 5.88 -2.50 8.80
CA LEU A 89 7.17 -3.16 8.60
C LEU A 89 7.98 -3.31 9.89
N LYS A 90 7.94 -2.31 10.75
CA LYS A 90 8.73 -2.28 11.99
C LYS A 90 7.84 -1.86 13.18
N PRO A 91 6.86 -2.71 13.58
CA PRO A 91 5.87 -2.31 14.58
C PRO A 91 6.40 -2.17 16.01
N ALA A 92 7.64 -2.60 16.28
CA ALA A 92 8.24 -2.56 17.59
C ALA A 92 9.77 -2.35 17.55
N THR A 93 10.28 -1.74 16.48
CA THR A 93 11.75 -1.56 16.30
C THR A 93 12.02 -0.20 15.69
N THR A 94 12.74 0.66 16.41
CA THR A 94 13.13 2.00 15.98
C THR A 94 14.12 2.00 14.81
N ALA A 95 14.33 3.16 14.18
CA ALA A 95 15.27 3.31 13.07
C ALA A 95 16.71 2.95 13.44
N ASP A 96 17.13 3.17 14.69
CA ASP A 96 18.44 2.79 15.22
C ASP A 96 18.51 1.33 15.72
N LYS A 97 17.54 0.51 15.31
CA LYS A 97 17.43 -0.95 15.58
C LYS A 97 17.30 -1.32 17.07
N LYS A 98 16.73 -0.44 17.87
CA LYS A 98 16.40 -0.73 19.27
C LYS A 98 14.97 -1.25 19.38
N ASP A 99 14.75 -2.10 20.36
CA ASP A 99 13.41 -2.52 20.74
C ASP A 99 12.60 -1.33 21.27
N ALA A 100 11.35 -1.29 20.88
CA ALA A 100 10.40 -0.26 21.27
C ALA A 100 9.03 -0.89 21.58
N PRO A 101 8.15 -0.18 22.31
CA PRO A 101 6.79 -0.64 22.50
C PRO A 101 6.09 -0.84 21.15
N SER A 102 5.25 -1.87 21.06
CA SER A 102 4.46 -2.12 19.86
C SER A 102 3.58 -0.90 19.54
N ILE A 103 3.50 -0.54 18.24
CA ILE A 103 2.64 0.55 17.78
C ILE A 103 1.14 0.24 17.90
N PHE A 104 0.75 -1.04 17.93
CA PHE A 104 -0.66 -1.42 17.92
C PHE A 104 -1.43 -0.87 19.13
N PRO A 105 -0.98 -1.05 20.39
CA PRO A 105 -1.63 -0.42 21.53
C PRO A 105 -1.66 1.12 21.43
N ILE A 106 -0.60 1.75 20.91
CA ILE A 106 -0.52 3.22 20.75
C ILE A 106 -1.60 3.70 19.75
N ILE A 107 -1.80 2.96 18.67
CA ILE A 107 -2.84 3.25 17.68
C ILE A 107 -4.24 3.08 18.30
N GLU A 108 -4.47 2.02 19.07
CA GLU A 108 -5.75 1.76 19.74
C GLU A 108 -6.06 2.81 20.80
N GLU A 109 -5.09 3.21 21.63
CA GLU A 109 -5.22 4.29 22.61
C GLU A 109 -5.54 5.64 21.97
N ALA A 110 -5.11 5.87 20.71
CA ALA A 110 -5.47 7.05 19.93
C ALA A 110 -6.89 6.99 19.32
N GLY A 111 -7.66 5.95 19.65
CA GLY A 111 -9.07 5.80 19.27
C GLY A 111 -9.29 5.11 17.92
N TYR A 112 -8.29 4.37 17.42
CA TYR A 112 -8.47 3.56 16.23
C TYR A 112 -8.93 2.14 16.59
N THR A 113 -9.87 1.63 15.81
CA THR A 113 -10.19 0.21 15.79
C THR A 113 -9.30 -0.49 14.77
N ILE A 114 -8.59 -1.54 15.18
CA ILE A 114 -7.78 -2.35 14.28
C ILE A 114 -8.61 -3.55 13.84
N ALA A 115 -8.70 -3.76 12.52
CA ALA A 115 -9.33 -4.91 11.90
C ALA A 115 -8.29 -5.69 11.06
N ARG A 116 -8.22 -7.01 11.26
CA ARG A 116 -7.33 -7.92 10.55
C ARG A 116 -8.15 -8.76 9.56
N GLY A 117 -8.11 -8.34 8.30
CA GLY A 117 -8.91 -8.93 7.23
C GLY A 117 -10.34 -8.37 7.15
N LEU A 118 -11.01 -8.73 6.07
CA LEU A 118 -12.31 -8.15 5.71
C LEU A 118 -13.43 -8.53 6.68
N ASP A 119 -13.39 -9.73 7.26
CA ASP A 119 -14.42 -10.20 8.19
C ASP A 119 -14.42 -9.38 9.49
N GLU A 120 -13.23 -9.13 10.06
CA GLU A 120 -13.13 -8.26 11.23
C GLU A 120 -13.53 -6.81 10.90
N TYR A 121 -13.17 -6.33 9.72
CA TYR A 121 -13.63 -5.01 9.27
C TYR A 121 -15.16 -4.94 9.26
N LYS A 122 -15.83 -5.88 8.62
CA LYS A 122 -17.30 -5.93 8.56
C LYS A 122 -17.95 -5.98 9.94
N ALA A 123 -17.35 -6.71 10.87
CA ALA A 123 -17.84 -6.83 12.22
C ALA A 123 -17.66 -5.55 13.06
N LYS A 124 -16.58 -4.79 12.83
CA LYS A 124 -16.17 -3.67 13.68
C LYS A 124 -16.50 -2.28 13.11
N ALA A 125 -16.64 -2.17 11.78
CA ALA A 125 -16.73 -0.87 11.10
C ALA A 125 -17.96 -0.04 11.50
N ALA A 126 -19.06 -0.70 11.91
CA ALA A 126 -20.28 0.00 12.30
C ALA A 126 -20.05 0.92 13.51
N ASP A 127 -19.32 0.46 14.50
CA ASP A 127 -19.10 1.14 15.77
C ASP A 127 -17.80 1.91 15.86
N ALA A 128 -16.89 1.71 14.87
CA ALA A 128 -15.59 2.37 14.86
C ALA A 128 -15.68 3.86 14.50
N GLY A 129 -14.99 4.70 15.28
CA GLY A 129 -14.81 6.12 14.98
C GLY A 129 -13.68 6.38 13.98
N LYS A 130 -12.59 5.61 14.11
CA LYS A 130 -11.44 5.59 13.20
C LYS A 130 -11.03 4.13 12.98
N MET A 131 -10.44 3.83 11.81
CA MET A 131 -10.15 2.45 11.40
C MET A 131 -8.74 2.29 10.86
N VAL A 132 -8.08 1.20 11.25
CA VAL A 132 -6.91 0.65 10.59
C VAL A 132 -7.25 -0.77 10.13
N LEU A 133 -7.35 -0.97 8.82
CA LEU A 133 -7.63 -2.27 8.20
C LEU A 133 -6.33 -2.84 7.63
N ILE A 134 -5.86 -3.95 8.16
CA ILE A 134 -4.64 -4.62 7.73
C ILE A 134 -4.89 -6.09 7.38
N GLN A 135 -3.98 -6.66 6.60
CA GLN A 135 -4.03 -8.07 6.24
C GLN A 135 -3.97 -8.95 7.51
N LYS A 136 -4.60 -10.10 7.47
CA LYS A 136 -4.39 -11.17 8.45
C LYS A 136 -2.92 -11.57 8.48
N GLU A 137 -2.44 -12.04 9.61
CA GLU A 137 -1.10 -12.63 9.70
C GLU A 137 -1.00 -13.77 8.69
N GLY A 138 -0.05 -13.68 7.78
CA GLY A 138 0.02 -14.60 6.65
C GLY A 138 1.39 -14.65 5.96
N ALA A 139 1.40 -15.17 4.74
CA ALA A 139 2.60 -15.57 4.01
C ALA A 139 3.54 -14.42 3.63
N VAL A 140 3.05 -13.19 3.50
CA VAL A 140 3.88 -12.02 3.15
C VAL A 140 3.79 -11.00 4.27
N PRO A 141 4.91 -10.75 4.99
CA PRO A 141 4.89 -9.80 6.09
C PRO A 141 4.57 -8.38 5.60
N SER A 142 3.59 -7.76 6.23
CA SER A 142 3.32 -6.32 6.18
C SER A 142 2.92 -5.73 4.82
N CYS A 143 2.65 -6.54 3.78
CA CYS A 143 2.04 -6.10 2.53
C CYS A 143 0.88 -7.02 2.13
N LEU A 144 0.03 -6.59 1.20
CA LEU A 144 -0.91 -7.52 0.55
C LEU A 144 -0.11 -8.52 -0.29
N PRO A 145 -0.55 -9.77 -0.45
CA PRO A 145 0.07 -10.66 -1.42
C PRO A 145 -0.05 -10.09 -2.83
N TYR A 146 0.86 -10.47 -3.72
CA TYR A 146 0.67 -10.15 -5.13
C TYR A 146 -0.65 -10.72 -5.63
N ALA A 147 -1.28 -10.04 -6.59
CA ALA A 147 -2.57 -10.47 -7.14
C ALA A 147 -2.51 -11.91 -7.68
N ILE A 148 -1.39 -12.27 -8.34
CA ILE A 148 -1.13 -13.62 -8.87
C ILE A 148 -0.96 -14.70 -7.77
N ASP A 149 -0.57 -14.30 -6.56
CA ASP A 149 -0.26 -15.19 -5.42
C ASP A 149 -1.41 -15.31 -4.41
N ARG A 150 -2.50 -14.57 -4.60
CA ARG A 150 -3.60 -14.47 -3.63
C ARG A 150 -4.25 -15.79 -3.31
N LYS A 151 -4.64 -15.91 -2.05
CA LYS A 151 -5.43 -17.01 -1.53
C LYS A 151 -6.78 -16.50 -1.03
N GLU A 152 -7.72 -17.40 -0.84
CA GLU A 152 -9.02 -17.09 -0.27
C GLU A 152 -8.86 -16.42 1.11
N GLY A 153 -9.55 -15.31 1.30
CA GLY A 153 -9.52 -14.50 2.53
C GLY A 153 -8.38 -13.46 2.60
N ASP A 154 -7.51 -13.38 1.59
CA ASP A 154 -6.56 -12.28 1.48
C ASP A 154 -7.28 -10.99 1.07
N LEU A 155 -6.87 -9.87 1.69
CA LEU A 155 -7.35 -8.55 1.27
C LEU A 155 -6.85 -8.21 -0.13
N THR A 156 -7.69 -7.53 -0.88
CA THR A 156 -7.38 -6.99 -2.21
C THR A 156 -7.43 -5.46 -2.21
N LEU A 157 -6.76 -4.82 -3.15
CA LEU A 157 -6.81 -3.37 -3.26
C LEU A 157 -8.23 -2.84 -3.54
N PRO A 158 -9.04 -3.47 -4.40
CA PRO A 158 -10.47 -3.12 -4.55
C PRO A 158 -11.26 -3.21 -3.25
N GLU A 159 -11.11 -4.26 -2.46
CA GLU A 159 -11.84 -4.44 -1.21
C GLU A 159 -11.49 -3.39 -0.15
N ILE A 160 -10.19 -3.06 0.01
CA ILE A 160 -9.80 -2.00 0.94
C ILE A 160 -10.23 -0.62 0.44
N THR A 161 -10.31 -0.42 -0.88
CA THR A 161 -10.82 0.82 -1.50
C THR A 161 -12.33 0.97 -1.25
N GLU A 162 -13.11 -0.09 -1.44
CA GLU A 162 -14.54 -0.12 -1.14
C GLU A 162 -14.80 0.10 0.35
N SER A 163 -14.04 -0.58 1.20
CA SER A 163 -14.09 -0.41 2.64
C SER A 163 -13.81 1.03 3.07
N ALA A 164 -12.79 1.67 2.47
CA ALA A 164 -12.45 3.05 2.73
C ALA A 164 -13.58 4.01 2.32
N ILE A 165 -14.12 3.88 1.12
CA ILE A 165 -15.23 4.71 0.63
C ILE A 165 -16.46 4.55 1.54
N SER A 166 -16.83 3.31 1.88
CA SER A 166 -17.95 3.02 2.76
C SER A 166 -17.76 3.65 4.14
N PHE A 167 -16.56 3.53 4.74
CA PHE A 167 -16.26 4.08 6.05
C PHE A 167 -16.23 5.62 6.05
N LEU A 168 -15.62 6.22 5.03
CA LEU A 168 -15.46 7.66 4.93
C LEU A 168 -16.77 8.40 4.59
N THR A 169 -17.72 7.74 3.96
CA THR A 169 -19.05 8.30 3.67
C THR A 169 -20.02 8.16 4.83
N LYS A 170 -19.81 7.21 5.75
CA LYS A 170 -20.68 6.95 6.87
C LYS A 170 -20.87 8.21 7.75
N GLY A 171 -22.12 8.72 7.85
CA GLY A 171 -22.43 9.88 8.67
C GLY A 171 -21.67 11.15 8.32
N ASN A 172 -21.20 11.28 7.07
CA ASN A 172 -20.37 12.38 6.62
C ASN A 172 -21.06 13.19 5.52
N ASN A 173 -21.26 14.48 5.76
CA ASN A 173 -21.84 15.43 4.82
C ASN A 173 -20.83 16.45 4.27
N LYS A 174 -19.57 16.38 4.66
CA LYS A 174 -18.49 17.30 4.23
C LYS A 174 -17.59 16.73 3.14
N GLY A 175 -17.84 15.47 2.75
CA GLY A 175 -17.02 14.74 1.81
C GLY A 175 -15.71 14.24 2.41
N PHE A 176 -14.89 13.61 1.58
CA PHE A 176 -13.65 12.98 2.00
C PHE A 176 -12.52 13.17 0.99
N PHE A 177 -11.30 12.93 1.45
CA PHE A 177 -10.12 12.68 0.63
C PHE A 177 -9.70 11.23 0.82
N LEU A 178 -9.41 10.52 -0.26
CA LEU A 178 -8.91 9.16 -0.23
C LEU A 178 -7.72 9.04 -1.16
N MET A 179 -6.59 8.57 -0.63
CA MET A 179 -5.42 8.14 -1.39
C MET A 179 -5.45 6.63 -1.50
N VAL A 180 -5.25 6.11 -2.70
CA VAL A 180 -5.18 4.67 -2.99
C VAL A 180 -3.90 4.40 -3.78
N GLU A 181 -3.10 3.45 -3.34
CA GLU A 181 -1.83 3.11 -3.98
C GLU A 181 -1.77 1.64 -4.39
N GLY A 182 -1.48 1.39 -5.67
CA GLY A 182 -1.05 0.10 -6.19
C GLY A 182 0.48 -0.07 -6.02
N GLY A 183 0.98 -0.06 -4.79
CA GLY A 183 2.42 -0.02 -4.50
C GLY A 183 3.17 -1.30 -4.89
N LYS A 184 2.46 -2.41 -5.08
CA LYS A 184 3.04 -3.68 -5.52
C LYS A 184 3.40 -3.70 -7.01
N ILE A 185 2.86 -2.79 -7.81
CA ILE A 185 3.25 -2.61 -9.23
C ILE A 185 4.75 -2.28 -9.30
N ASP A 186 5.21 -1.33 -8.49
CA ASP A 186 6.63 -0.93 -8.39
C ASP A 186 7.53 -2.12 -8.03
N TRP A 187 7.12 -2.92 -7.03
CA TRP A 187 7.90 -4.06 -6.60
C TRP A 187 8.02 -5.15 -7.69
N ALA A 188 6.92 -5.47 -8.35
CA ALA A 188 6.92 -6.43 -9.47
C ALA A 188 7.78 -5.92 -10.65
N CYS A 189 7.77 -4.62 -10.94
CA CYS A 189 8.64 -4.00 -11.92
C CYS A 189 10.12 -4.11 -11.52
N HIS A 190 10.48 -3.85 -10.26
CA HIS A 190 11.83 -4.07 -9.75
C HIS A 190 12.28 -5.53 -9.88
N GLY A 191 11.37 -6.47 -9.71
CA GLY A 191 11.61 -7.91 -9.91
C GLY A 191 11.77 -8.32 -11.38
N ASN A 192 11.47 -7.43 -12.34
CA ASN A 192 11.33 -7.78 -13.76
C ASN A 192 10.36 -8.95 -13.99
N ASP A 193 9.26 -8.97 -13.25
CA ASP A 193 8.24 -9.98 -13.25
C ASP A 193 6.99 -9.53 -14.03
N PRO A 194 6.95 -9.67 -15.35
CA PRO A 194 5.95 -9.01 -16.18
C PRO A 194 4.53 -9.54 -15.97
N ALA A 195 4.33 -10.84 -15.70
CA ALA A 195 2.98 -11.34 -15.45
C ALA A 195 2.43 -10.77 -14.13
N THR A 196 3.24 -10.75 -13.07
CA THR A 196 2.86 -10.14 -11.80
C THR A 196 2.58 -8.63 -11.95
N VAL A 197 3.37 -7.90 -12.77
CA VAL A 197 3.08 -6.48 -13.08
C VAL A 197 1.70 -6.32 -13.69
N PHE A 198 1.32 -7.14 -14.68
CA PHE A 198 0.01 -7.05 -15.30
C PHE A 198 -1.13 -7.29 -14.31
N GLU A 199 -1.00 -8.32 -13.47
CA GLU A 199 -2.01 -8.63 -12.46
C GLU A 199 -2.13 -7.51 -11.41
N GLU A 200 -1.03 -6.88 -10.99
CA GLU A 200 -1.05 -5.74 -10.07
C GLU A 200 -1.68 -4.49 -10.70
N VAL A 201 -1.43 -4.24 -12.00
CA VAL A 201 -2.09 -3.13 -12.72
C VAL A 201 -3.59 -3.39 -12.85
N ILE A 202 -4.01 -4.63 -13.12
CA ILE A 202 -5.42 -5.03 -13.16
C ILE A 202 -6.07 -4.86 -11.79
N ASP A 203 -5.36 -5.18 -10.71
CA ASP A 203 -5.85 -4.98 -9.35
C ASP A 203 -6.08 -3.49 -9.04
N LEU A 204 -5.15 -2.62 -9.44
CA LEU A 204 -5.34 -1.17 -9.35
C LEU A 204 -6.51 -0.68 -10.23
N ASP A 205 -6.64 -1.19 -11.47
CA ASP A 205 -7.77 -0.85 -12.35
C ASP A 205 -9.11 -1.24 -11.71
N ASN A 206 -9.19 -2.39 -11.08
CA ASN A 206 -10.37 -2.81 -10.31
C ASN A 206 -10.64 -1.88 -9.12
N ALA A 207 -9.63 -1.37 -8.43
CA ALA A 207 -9.81 -0.37 -7.37
C ALA A 207 -10.29 0.97 -7.94
N VAL A 208 -9.76 1.41 -9.10
CA VAL A 208 -10.26 2.58 -9.84
C VAL A 208 -11.71 2.39 -10.24
N LYS A 209 -12.10 1.18 -10.68
CA LYS A 209 -13.49 0.85 -11.00
C LYS A 209 -14.42 1.01 -9.79
N VAL A 210 -14.00 0.59 -8.60
CA VAL A 210 -14.76 0.83 -7.36
C VAL A 210 -14.98 2.33 -7.15
N ALA A 211 -13.93 3.15 -7.29
CA ALA A 211 -14.06 4.61 -7.19
C ALA A 211 -14.95 5.20 -8.29
N TYR A 212 -14.92 4.65 -9.51
CA TYR A 212 -15.75 5.07 -10.61
C TYR A 212 -17.24 4.73 -10.39
N GLU A 213 -17.56 3.59 -9.79
CA GLU A 213 -18.94 3.27 -9.39
C GLU A 213 -19.48 4.25 -8.34
N PHE A 214 -18.64 4.74 -7.44
CA PHE A 214 -18.99 5.84 -6.54
C PHE A 214 -19.20 7.15 -7.31
N TYR A 215 -18.29 7.50 -8.23
CA TYR A 215 -18.42 8.68 -9.10
C TYR A 215 -19.76 8.69 -9.86
N LYS A 216 -20.19 7.56 -10.44
CA LYS A 216 -21.47 7.48 -11.17
C LYS A 216 -22.68 7.87 -10.33
N LYS A 217 -22.61 7.66 -9.02
CA LYS A 217 -23.65 8.06 -8.06
C LYS A 217 -23.53 9.53 -7.63
N HIS A 218 -22.33 10.11 -7.73
CA HIS A 218 -22.00 11.46 -7.27
C HIS A 218 -21.17 12.26 -8.29
N PRO A 219 -21.63 12.36 -9.58
CA PRO A 219 -20.76 12.82 -10.67
C PRO A 219 -20.39 14.31 -10.61
N LYS A 220 -21.16 15.12 -9.88
CA LYS A 220 -20.91 16.56 -9.73
C LYS A 220 -20.05 16.89 -8.48
N GLU A 221 -19.77 15.91 -7.64
CA GLU A 221 -19.13 16.08 -6.33
C GLU A 221 -17.87 15.25 -6.15
N THR A 222 -17.52 14.44 -7.17
CA THR A 222 -16.37 13.52 -7.10
C THR A 222 -15.34 13.88 -8.17
N LEU A 223 -14.08 13.98 -7.75
CA LEU A 223 -12.92 14.04 -8.62
C LEU A 223 -12.09 12.79 -8.40
N ILE A 224 -11.79 12.03 -9.46
CA ILE A 224 -10.86 10.92 -9.47
C ILE A 224 -9.62 11.37 -10.25
N VAL A 225 -8.44 11.19 -9.65
CA VAL A 225 -7.14 11.45 -10.27
C VAL A 225 -6.36 10.13 -10.28
N VAL A 226 -5.96 9.67 -11.45
CA VAL A 226 -5.10 8.49 -11.62
C VAL A 226 -3.77 8.97 -12.16
N THR A 227 -2.68 8.64 -11.48
CA THR A 227 -1.33 9.05 -11.84
C THR A 227 -0.30 8.02 -11.35
N ALA A 228 0.93 8.14 -11.80
CA ALA A 228 2.07 7.46 -11.23
C ALA A 228 3.00 8.49 -10.54
N ASP A 229 3.77 8.04 -9.56
CA ASP A 229 4.79 8.85 -8.89
C ASP A 229 6.11 8.87 -9.69
N HIS A 230 6.48 7.75 -10.33
CA HIS A 230 7.61 7.58 -11.22
C HIS A 230 7.45 6.29 -12.05
N GLU A 231 8.29 6.10 -13.02
CA GLU A 231 8.51 4.80 -13.66
C GLU A 231 9.44 3.92 -12.80
N THR A 232 9.47 2.62 -13.04
CA THR A 232 10.33 1.67 -12.33
C THR A 232 11.10 0.82 -13.32
N GLY A 233 12.22 1.34 -13.82
CA GLY A 233 13.12 0.65 -14.74
C GLY A 233 12.59 0.42 -16.15
N GLY A 234 11.35 0.80 -16.44
CA GLY A 234 10.68 0.69 -17.75
C GLY A 234 10.43 -0.76 -18.18
N MET A 235 9.17 -1.12 -18.38
CA MET A 235 8.84 -2.36 -19.07
C MET A 235 8.95 -2.16 -20.58
N SER A 236 9.98 -2.75 -21.22
CA SER A 236 10.13 -2.75 -22.67
C SER A 236 9.68 -4.10 -23.24
N LEU A 237 8.63 -4.08 -24.04
CA LEU A 237 8.15 -5.25 -24.76
C LEU A 237 8.88 -5.34 -26.11
N GLY A 238 9.69 -6.38 -26.27
CA GLY A 238 10.34 -6.67 -27.56
C GLY A 238 11.71 -6.02 -27.75
N THR A 239 12.68 -6.44 -26.99
CA THR A 239 14.11 -6.21 -27.28
C THR A 239 14.65 -7.38 -28.10
N GLY A 240 15.14 -7.14 -29.31
CA GLY A 240 15.77 -8.14 -30.18
C GLY A 240 14.94 -8.48 -31.40
N ARG A 241 14.38 -9.68 -31.51
CA ARG A 241 13.55 -10.09 -32.65
C ARG A 241 12.18 -9.40 -32.62
N TYR A 242 11.61 -9.09 -33.80
CA TYR A 242 10.25 -8.57 -33.94
C TYR A 242 9.20 -9.65 -33.62
N GLU A 243 9.23 -10.18 -32.40
CA GLU A 243 8.33 -11.24 -31.97
C GLU A 243 7.85 -10.96 -30.54
N LEU A 244 6.57 -10.67 -30.40
CA LEU A 244 5.93 -10.44 -29.12
C LEU A 244 5.12 -11.67 -28.71
N ARG A 245 5.56 -12.37 -27.66
CA ARG A 245 4.94 -13.61 -27.17
C ARG A 245 4.18 -13.39 -25.86
N LEU A 246 3.29 -12.43 -25.79
CA LEU A 246 2.52 -12.13 -24.59
C LEU A 246 1.77 -13.34 -24.02
N LYS A 247 1.34 -14.25 -24.90
CA LYS A 247 0.67 -15.49 -24.49
C LYS A 247 1.52 -16.38 -23.58
N ALA A 248 2.85 -16.27 -23.63
CA ALA A 248 3.73 -17.02 -22.73
C ALA A 248 3.57 -16.59 -21.26
N LEU A 249 3.18 -15.35 -21.00
CA LEU A 249 2.96 -14.82 -19.64
C LEU A 249 1.76 -15.47 -18.94
N THR A 250 0.79 -16.01 -19.69
CA THR A 250 -0.37 -16.71 -19.09
C THR A 250 -0.02 -18.06 -18.49
N ASN A 251 1.21 -18.56 -18.69
CA ASN A 251 1.70 -19.78 -18.06
C ASN A 251 2.36 -19.53 -16.70
N GLN A 252 2.54 -18.28 -16.31
CA GLN A 252 3.07 -17.95 -15.01
C GLN A 252 1.93 -17.96 -13.99
N GLU A 253 2.03 -18.81 -12.98
CA GLU A 253 1.00 -19.02 -11.95
C GLU A 253 1.41 -18.46 -10.57
N GLN A 254 2.63 -17.99 -10.43
CA GLN A 254 3.20 -17.45 -9.18
C GLN A 254 4.13 -16.30 -9.47
N SER A 255 4.28 -15.40 -8.50
CA SER A 255 5.29 -14.35 -8.58
C SER A 255 6.71 -14.90 -8.52
N GLN A 256 7.64 -14.14 -9.08
CA GLN A 256 9.08 -14.41 -8.94
C GLN A 256 9.50 -14.53 -7.47
N ASP A 257 8.89 -13.75 -6.57
CA ASP A 257 9.20 -13.77 -5.14
C ASP A 257 8.84 -15.12 -4.50
N LEU A 258 7.64 -15.66 -4.79
CA LEU A 258 7.25 -16.99 -4.30
C LEU A 258 8.12 -18.09 -4.89
N LEU A 259 8.42 -18.05 -6.20
CA LEU A 259 9.28 -19.00 -6.85
C LEU A 259 10.70 -18.96 -6.25
N SER A 260 11.26 -17.78 -6.06
CA SER A 260 12.58 -17.59 -5.44
C SER A 260 12.61 -18.14 -4.01
N LYS A 261 11.52 -17.93 -3.26
CA LYS A 261 11.37 -18.47 -1.91
C LYS A 261 11.32 -20.01 -1.95
N ALA A 262 10.52 -20.59 -2.82
CA ALA A 262 10.41 -22.06 -2.96
C ALA A 262 11.78 -22.69 -3.28
N ILE A 263 12.51 -22.13 -4.24
CA ILE A 263 13.88 -22.58 -4.57
C ILE A 263 14.84 -22.45 -3.38
N THR A 264 14.72 -21.34 -2.64
CA THR A 264 15.54 -21.11 -1.45
C THR A 264 15.24 -22.12 -0.35
N ASP A 265 13.96 -22.45 -0.14
CA ASP A 265 13.53 -23.41 0.87
C ASP A 265 13.99 -24.84 0.49
N LEU A 266 13.90 -25.23 -0.79
CA LEU A 266 14.47 -26.50 -1.28
C LEU A 266 15.98 -26.61 -1.01
N ARG A 267 16.72 -25.51 -1.08
CA ARG A 267 18.18 -25.48 -0.86
C ARG A 267 18.59 -25.49 0.61
N LYS A 268 17.67 -25.30 1.55
CA LYS A 268 17.97 -25.42 2.99
C LYS A 268 18.21 -26.87 3.42
N ASP A 269 17.52 -27.82 2.77
CA ASP A 269 17.60 -29.24 3.11
C ASP A 269 18.66 -29.98 2.29
N SER A 270 19.17 -29.38 1.20
CA SER A 270 20.28 -29.92 0.41
C SER A 270 21.11 -28.78 -0.20
N ASP A 271 22.43 -28.90 -0.15
CA ASP A 271 23.35 -27.91 -0.75
C ASP A 271 23.18 -27.76 -2.28
N LYS A 272 22.42 -28.67 -2.92
CA LYS A 272 22.12 -28.64 -4.35
C LYS A 272 20.71 -29.23 -4.58
N ALA A 273 19.72 -28.37 -4.77
CA ALA A 273 18.46 -28.83 -5.35
C ALA A 273 18.73 -29.35 -6.78
N SER A 274 18.25 -30.55 -7.09
CA SER A 274 18.32 -31.11 -8.45
C SER A 274 17.34 -30.36 -9.37
N TRP A 275 17.61 -30.42 -10.67
CA TRP A 275 16.68 -29.82 -11.66
C TRP A 275 15.27 -30.44 -11.62
N GLU A 276 15.16 -31.74 -11.27
CA GLU A 276 13.85 -32.41 -11.15
C GLU A 276 13.09 -31.90 -9.91
N GLU A 277 13.77 -31.61 -8.80
CA GLU A 277 13.15 -30.99 -7.60
C GLU A 277 12.71 -29.56 -7.86
N VAL A 278 13.41 -28.81 -8.71
CA VAL A 278 13.04 -27.42 -9.07
C VAL A 278 11.86 -27.40 -10.03
N LYS A 279 11.69 -28.46 -10.87
CA LYS A 279 10.57 -28.55 -11.82
C LYS A 279 9.24 -28.96 -11.18
N ALA A 280 9.28 -29.67 -10.06
CA ALA A 280 8.09 -30.17 -9.36
C ALA A 280 7.41 -29.05 -8.57
#